data_a6fa6f8e7cc586de442ea7853128ad8d
#
_entry.id   a6fa6f8e7cc586de442ea7853128ad8d
#
_cell.length_a   1.000
_cell.length_b   1.000
_cell.length_c   1.000
_cell.angle_alpha   90.00
_cell.angle_beta   90.00
_cell.angle_gamma   90.00
#
_symmetry.space_group_name_H-M   'P 1'
#
loop_
_entity.id
_entity.type
_entity.pdbx_description
1 polymer ?
#
loop_
_entity_poly.entity_id
_entity_poly.type
_entity_poly.pdbx_seq_one_letter_code
_entity_poly.pdbx_strand_id
1 'polypeptide(L)'
;MKKKNSVYIAKEDNCLFTEQFAFWNKSDWNNDIPPYFKRLNKINDDRSFVILALAVLEYQIDRFLKAFIPKYDVLIKSNTNISTKIDIIKAFNLIPTHIVDMVDLLRNIRNVFAHYLEIDGFEDEKKSKKLPNYILLMKEYKIEYNTEMPYWKDGEPIRLLFKDIWRVCLEALRIYEGNIKLFRQETEKREYINYLKSLSIELEEKRNMEEKKRVIKKLTTQKE
;
A
#
# COMPACT_ATOMS: atom_id res chain seq x y z
N MET A 1 -14.57 -26.33 13.30
CA MET A 1 -14.51 -25.93 11.89
C MET A 1 -13.70 -24.64 11.79
N LYS A 2 -12.46 -24.70 11.30
CA LYS A 2 -11.63 -23.51 11.07
C LYS A 2 -12.15 -22.81 9.82
N LYS A 3 -12.74 -21.61 9.95
CA LYS A 3 -13.06 -20.74 8.81
C LYS A 3 -11.75 -20.42 8.11
N LYS A 4 -11.58 -20.91 6.88
CA LYS A 4 -10.53 -20.47 5.97
C LYS A 4 -10.78 -19.00 5.68
N ASN A 5 -9.87 -18.13 6.14
CA ASN A 5 -9.83 -16.75 5.68
C ASN A 5 -9.43 -16.81 4.21
N SER A 6 -10.38 -16.53 3.32
CA SER A 6 -10.10 -16.38 1.89
C SER A 6 -9.38 -15.06 1.71
N VAL A 7 -8.14 -15.16 1.32
CA VAL A 7 -7.32 -14.02 0.91
C VAL A 7 -7.60 -13.76 -0.55
N TYR A 8 -7.76 -12.51 -0.94
CA TYR A 8 -7.79 -12.07 -2.33
C TYR A 8 -6.51 -12.55 -3.03
N ILE A 9 -6.64 -13.59 -3.83
CA ILE A 9 -5.63 -13.94 -4.82
C ILE A 9 -6.17 -13.38 -6.12
N ALA A 10 -5.71 -12.19 -6.51
CA ALA A 10 -5.91 -11.70 -7.85
C ALA A 10 -5.27 -12.70 -8.80
N LYS A 11 -6.07 -13.24 -9.74
CA LYS A 11 -5.55 -14.04 -10.83
C LYS A 11 -4.55 -13.18 -11.62
N GLU A 12 -3.29 -13.60 -11.64
CA GLU A 12 -2.26 -13.24 -12.61
C GLU A 12 -1.88 -11.76 -12.81
N ASP A 13 -1.99 -10.92 -11.78
CA ASP A 13 -1.27 -9.66 -11.81
C ASP A 13 0.18 -9.91 -11.36
N ASN A 14 1.16 -9.77 -12.28
CA ASN A 14 2.60 -9.78 -12.00
C ASN A 14 3.00 -8.59 -11.10
N CYS A 15 2.29 -8.36 -10.02
CA CYS A 15 2.59 -7.32 -9.06
C CYS A 15 3.78 -7.75 -8.20
N LEU A 16 4.69 -6.83 -7.93
CA LEU A 16 5.97 -7.07 -7.25
C LEU A 16 5.82 -7.75 -5.88
N PHE A 17 4.64 -7.76 -5.28
CA PHE A 17 4.38 -8.20 -3.91
C PHE A 17 3.22 -9.21 -3.75
N THR A 18 2.80 -9.91 -4.82
CA THR A 18 1.57 -10.74 -4.79
C THR A 18 1.67 -12.05 -4.02
N GLU A 19 2.84 -12.67 -3.86
CA GLU A 19 2.86 -14.09 -3.47
C GLU A 19 3.17 -14.39 -2.00
N GLN A 20 3.69 -13.47 -1.22
CA GLN A 20 4.24 -13.83 0.09
C GLN A 20 3.54 -13.26 1.32
N PHE A 21 2.58 -12.35 1.19
CA PHE A 21 2.13 -11.55 2.35
C PHE A 21 0.63 -11.54 2.63
N ALA A 22 -0.02 -12.67 2.42
CA ALA A 22 -1.46 -12.83 2.62
C ALA A 22 -1.87 -13.06 4.10
N PHE A 23 -1.22 -12.44 5.06
CA PHE A 23 -1.60 -12.58 6.47
C PHE A 23 -1.80 -11.24 7.17
N TRP A 24 -2.98 -10.67 6.97
CA TRP A 24 -3.47 -9.68 7.92
C TRP A 24 -4.68 -10.25 8.66
N ASN A 25 -4.58 -10.25 9.99
CA ASN A 25 -5.62 -10.78 10.84
C ASN A 25 -6.71 -9.67 11.00
N LYS A 26 -7.95 -9.99 10.69
CA LYS A 26 -9.11 -9.09 10.81
C LYS A 26 -9.28 -8.48 12.22
N SER A 27 -8.63 -9.07 13.25
CA SER A 27 -8.60 -8.59 14.62
C SER A 27 -7.78 -7.30 14.79
N ASP A 28 -6.74 -7.10 14.00
CA ASP A 28 -5.85 -5.95 14.14
C ASP A 28 -6.48 -4.67 13.58
N TRP A 29 -7.39 -4.81 12.61
CA TRP A 29 -8.16 -3.69 12.07
C TRP A 29 -9.07 -3.02 13.09
N ASN A 30 -9.69 -3.79 13.99
CA ASN A 30 -10.61 -3.26 15.00
C ASN A 30 -9.90 -2.50 16.12
N ASN A 31 -8.63 -2.81 16.36
CA ASN A 31 -7.82 -2.16 17.40
C ASN A 31 -7.14 -0.87 16.93
N ASP A 32 -6.91 -0.74 15.62
CA ASP A 32 -6.13 0.35 15.01
C ASP A 32 -6.96 1.24 14.07
N ILE A 33 -8.29 1.32 14.29
CA ILE A 33 -9.13 2.26 13.52
C ILE A 33 -8.64 3.68 13.80
N PRO A 34 -7.98 4.35 12.83
CA PRO A 34 -7.47 5.67 13.05
C PRO A 34 -8.60 6.62 13.48
N PRO A 35 -8.33 7.60 14.37
CA PRO A 35 -9.36 8.52 14.89
C PRO A 35 -10.17 9.23 13.79
N TYR A 36 -9.60 9.43 12.61
CA TYR A 36 -10.29 10.05 11.47
C TYR A 36 -11.45 9.19 10.94
N PHE A 37 -11.40 7.86 11.06
CA PHE A 37 -12.53 6.98 10.69
C PHE A 37 -13.77 7.26 11.52
N LYS A 38 -13.59 7.45 12.84
CA LYS A 38 -14.70 7.81 13.74
C LYS A 38 -15.29 9.17 13.37
N ARG A 39 -14.45 10.09 12.89
CA ARG A 39 -14.88 11.41 12.43
C ARG A 39 -15.64 11.34 11.11
N LEU A 40 -15.14 10.60 10.14
CA LEU A 40 -15.80 10.41 8.84
C LEU A 40 -17.21 9.79 8.98
N ASN A 41 -17.38 8.85 9.90
CA ASN A 41 -18.69 8.24 10.16
C ASN A 41 -19.73 9.22 10.75
N LYS A 42 -19.31 10.37 11.26
CA LYS A 42 -20.21 11.41 11.80
C LYS A 42 -20.63 12.45 10.75
N ILE A 43 -20.03 12.41 9.57
CA ILE A 43 -20.36 13.33 8.47
C ILE A 43 -21.66 12.84 7.83
N ASN A 44 -22.67 13.67 7.79
CA ASN A 44 -23.99 13.29 7.23
C ASN A 44 -24.11 13.62 5.76
N ASP A 45 -23.47 14.68 5.25
CA ASP A 45 -23.52 15.06 3.86
C ASP A 45 -22.49 14.28 3.02
N ASP A 46 -22.90 13.89 1.80
CA ASP A 46 -22.06 13.07 0.93
C ASP A 46 -20.88 13.84 0.36
N ARG A 47 -21.03 15.12 0.06
CA ARG A 47 -19.97 15.97 -0.48
C ARG A 47 -18.79 16.02 0.49
N SER A 48 -19.02 16.45 1.72
CA SER A 48 -17.97 16.52 2.74
C SER A 48 -17.38 15.14 3.03
N PHE A 49 -18.21 14.11 3.05
CA PHE A 49 -17.74 12.74 3.26
C PHE A 49 -16.78 12.30 2.15
N VAL A 50 -17.16 12.44 0.88
CA VAL A 50 -16.35 12.05 -0.28
C VAL A 50 -15.04 12.82 -0.31
N ILE A 51 -15.06 14.14 -0.11
CA ILE A 51 -13.86 14.99 -0.13
C ILE A 51 -12.88 14.57 0.97
N LEU A 52 -13.36 14.39 2.20
CA LEU A 52 -12.52 14.01 3.33
C LEU A 52 -12.04 12.56 3.25
N ALA A 53 -12.86 11.64 2.75
CA ALA A 53 -12.46 10.26 2.52
C ALA A 53 -11.28 10.17 1.55
N LEU A 54 -11.31 10.97 0.48
CA LEU A 54 -10.21 11.02 -0.48
C LEU A 54 -8.96 11.70 0.08
N ALA A 55 -9.08 12.69 0.94
CA ALA A 55 -7.92 13.28 1.62
C ALA A 55 -7.20 12.23 2.51
N VAL A 56 -7.97 11.37 3.18
CA VAL A 56 -7.41 10.25 3.96
C VAL A 56 -6.75 9.22 3.04
N LEU A 57 -7.37 8.89 1.92
CA LEU A 57 -6.80 7.95 0.95
C LEU A 57 -5.50 8.50 0.35
N GLU A 58 -5.45 9.79 0.00
CA GLU A 58 -4.24 10.45 -0.50
C GLU A 58 -3.11 10.43 0.54
N TYR A 59 -3.41 10.69 1.80
CA TYR A 59 -2.44 10.55 2.88
C TYR A 59 -1.88 9.13 2.98
N GLN A 60 -2.72 8.10 2.80
CA GLN A 60 -2.27 6.71 2.81
C GLN A 60 -1.42 6.37 1.57
N ILE A 61 -1.75 6.93 0.40
CA ILE A 61 -0.93 6.83 -0.82
C ILE A 61 0.47 7.43 -0.57
N ASP A 62 0.55 8.59 0.07
CA ASP A 62 1.83 9.20 0.42
C ASP A 62 2.66 8.31 1.36
N ARG A 63 2.05 7.73 2.36
CA ARG A 63 2.73 6.78 3.28
C ARG A 63 3.25 5.55 2.54
N PHE A 64 2.42 4.98 1.68
CA PHE A 64 2.78 3.83 0.85
C PHE A 64 3.96 4.15 -0.08
N LEU A 65 3.91 5.27 -0.81
CA LEU A 65 4.98 5.70 -1.70
C LEU A 65 6.28 6.03 -0.93
N LYS A 66 6.18 6.65 0.26
CA LYS A 66 7.34 6.88 1.14
C LYS A 66 8.00 5.57 1.61
N ALA A 67 7.19 4.55 1.85
CA ALA A 67 7.73 3.23 2.19
C ALA A 67 8.49 2.62 1.01
N PHE A 68 8.06 2.85 -0.22
CA PHE A 68 8.67 2.30 -1.44
C PHE A 68 9.84 3.13 -1.95
N ILE A 69 9.72 4.46 -2.02
CA ILE A 69 10.69 5.36 -2.63
C ILE A 69 11.65 5.91 -1.56
N PRO A 70 12.95 5.55 -1.55
CA PRO A 70 13.91 5.99 -0.52
C PRO A 70 14.05 7.51 -0.40
N LYS A 71 13.97 8.21 -1.52
CA LYS A 71 14.09 9.68 -1.61
C LYS A 71 12.77 10.30 -2.06
N TYR A 72 11.67 9.89 -1.40
CA TYR A 72 10.32 10.32 -1.73
C TYR A 72 10.18 11.86 -1.83
N ASP A 73 10.67 12.59 -0.83
CA ASP A 73 10.50 14.04 -0.76
C ASP A 73 11.31 14.80 -1.84
N VAL A 74 12.29 14.14 -2.50
CA VAL A 74 13.00 14.67 -3.67
C VAL A 74 12.18 14.46 -4.94
N LEU A 75 11.57 13.28 -5.09
CA LEU A 75 10.80 12.93 -6.29
C LEU A 75 9.39 13.54 -6.26
N ILE A 76 8.74 13.53 -5.12
CA ILE A 76 7.36 13.94 -4.91
C ILE A 76 7.33 15.19 -4.04
N LYS A 77 7.01 16.31 -4.66
CA LYS A 77 6.83 17.59 -3.95
C LYS A 77 5.48 17.64 -3.24
N SER A 78 5.35 18.51 -2.24
CA SER A 78 4.10 18.68 -1.48
C SER A 78 2.89 19.08 -2.32
N ASN A 79 3.10 19.66 -3.48
CA ASN A 79 2.05 20.07 -4.44
C ASN A 79 1.81 19.04 -5.57
N THR A 80 2.46 17.87 -5.51
CA THR A 80 2.20 16.80 -6.48
C THR A 80 0.78 16.29 -6.32
N ASN A 81 0.00 16.33 -7.40
CA ASN A 81 -1.39 15.91 -7.36
C ASN A 81 -1.53 14.38 -7.23
N ILE A 82 -2.69 13.94 -6.74
CA ILE A 82 -2.99 12.52 -6.53
C ILE A 82 -2.93 11.69 -7.83
N SER A 83 -3.25 12.30 -9.00
CA SER A 83 -3.16 11.60 -10.29
C SER A 83 -1.73 11.14 -10.57
N THR A 84 -0.75 12.05 -10.43
CA THR A 84 0.66 11.72 -10.62
C THR A 84 1.14 10.63 -9.65
N LYS A 85 0.66 10.65 -8.40
CA LYS A 85 0.97 9.60 -7.41
C LYS A 85 0.42 8.23 -7.85
N ILE A 86 -0.81 8.20 -8.37
CA ILE A 86 -1.45 7.01 -8.94
C ILE A 86 -0.66 6.50 -10.15
N ASP A 87 -0.23 7.41 -11.04
CA ASP A 87 0.56 7.06 -12.23
C ASP A 87 1.91 6.44 -11.85
N ILE A 88 2.54 6.91 -10.78
CA ILE A 88 3.76 6.30 -10.24
C ILE A 88 3.48 4.88 -9.76
N ILE A 89 2.40 4.66 -9.02
CA ILE A 89 2.01 3.32 -8.55
C ILE A 89 1.79 2.38 -9.74
N LYS A 90 1.10 2.85 -10.79
CA LYS A 90 0.89 2.09 -12.03
C LYS A 90 2.20 1.81 -12.75
N ALA A 91 3.04 2.81 -12.94
CA ALA A 91 4.29 2.69 -13.68
C ALA A 91 5.26 1.66 -13.06
N PHE A 92 5.27 1.55 -11.74
CA PHE A 92 6.11 0.59 -11.03
C PHE A 92 5.39 -0.74 -10.73
N ASN A 93 4.13 -0.89 -11.11
CA ASN A 93 3.31 -2.08 -10.82
C ASN A 93 3.39 -2.51 -9.34
N LEU A 94 3.22 -1.55 -8.43
CA LEU A 94 3.48 -1.73 -6.99
C LEU A 94 2.38 -2.51 -6.28
N ILE A 95 1.16 -2.39 -6.75
CA ILE A 95 -0.03 -3.06 -6.21
C ILE A 95 -0.92 -3.53 -7.37
N PRO A 96 -1.83 -4.48 -7.17
CA PRO A 96 -2.70 -5.00 -8.23
C PRO A 96 -3.47 -3.90 -8.94
N THR A 97 -3.55 -4.02 -10.27
CA THR A 97 -4.16 -3.00 -11.16
C THR A 97 -5.57 -2.65 -10.75
N HIS A 98 -6.40 -3.64 -10.38
CA HIS A 98 -7.77 -3.40 -9.96
C HIS A 98 -7.88 -2.51 -8.70
N ILE A 99 -6.95 -2.62 -7.75
CA ILE A 99 -6.91 -1.73 -6.58
C ILE A 99 -6.59 -0.30 -7.03
N VAL A 100 -5.63 -0.15 -7.95
CA VAL A 100 -5.26 1.18 -8.47
C VAL A 100 -6.42 1.80 -9.24
N ASP A 101 -7.14 1.02 -10.02
CA ASP A 101 -8.30 1.47 -10.77
C ASP A 101 -9.47 1.86 -9.86
N MET A 102 -9.68 1.13 -8.76
CA MET A 102 -10.63 1.55 -7.72
C MET A 102 -10.22 2.88 -7.06
N VAL A 103 -8.94 3.07 -6.76
CA VAL A 103 -8.42 4.35 -6.23
C VAL A 103 -8.65 5.49 -7.22
N ASP A 104 -8.40 5.27 -8.50
CA ASP A 104 -8.62 6.27 -9.56
C ASP A 104 -10.12 6.59 -9.75
N LEU A 105 -10.97 5.57 -9.67
CA LEU A 105 -12.44 5.74 -9.67
C LEU A 105 -12.90 6.64 -8.50
N LEU A 106 -12.45 6.38 -7.29
CA LEU A 106 -12.77 7.19 -6.12
C LEU A 106 -12.30 8.64 -6.30
N ARG A 107 -11.10 8.86 -6.86
CA ARG A 107 -10.58 10.18 -7.20
C ARG A 107 -11.49 10.90 -8.21
N ASN A 108 -11.95 10.20 -9.23
CA ASN A 108 -12.84 10.75 -10.24
C ASN A 108 -14.20 11.15 -9.65
N ILE A 109 -14.76 10.35 -8.76
CA ILE A 109 -15.99 10.68 -8.01
C ILE A 109 -15.77 11.94 -7.16
N ARG A 110 -14.68 12.00 -6.40
CA ARG A 110 -14.35 13.19 -5.60
C ARG A 110 -14.26 14.46 -6.48
N ASN A 111 -13.69 14.35 -7.66
CA ASN A 111 -13.59 15.50 -8.58
C ASN A 111 -14.97 15.96 -9.02
N VAL A 112 -15.92 15.06 -9.25
CA VAL A 112 -17.30 15.45 -9.54
C VAL A 112 -17.89 16.25 -8.37
N PHE A 113 -17.81 15.74 -7.15
CA PHE A 113 -18.30 16.44 -5.96
C PHE A 113 -17.58 17.76 -5.66
N ALA A 114 -16.31 17.89 -6.03
CA ALA A 114 -15.55 19.12 -5.83
C ALA A 114 -15.85 20.23 -6.86
N HIS A 115 -16.17 19.84 -8.11
CA HIS A 115 -16.31 20.80 -9.22
C HIS A 115 -17.75 21.13 -9.59
N TYR A 116 -18.71 20.28 -9.26
CA TYR A 116 -20.13 20.51 -9.55
C TYR A 116 -20.85 20.92 -8.28
N LEU A 117 -21.06 22.23 -8.09
CA LEU A 117 -21.66 22.79 -6.88
C LEU A 117 -23.10 22.34 -6.63
N GLU A 118 -23.80 21.94 -7.68
CA GLU A 118 -25.19 21.44 -7.62
C GLU A 118 -25.32 19.98 -7.18
N ILE A 119 -24.21 19.28 -6.99
CA ILE A 119 -24.21 17.87 -6.54
C ILE A 119 -23.85 17.83 -5.06
N ASP A 120 -24.84 17.64 -4.21
CA ASP A 120 -24.65 17.52 -2.76
C ASP A 120 -24.61 16.07 -2.28
N GLY A 121 -25.29 15.14 -3.01
CA GLY A 121 -25.34 13.75 -2.69
C GLY A 121 -25.27 12.82 -3.91
N PHE A 122 -25.11 11.54 -3.66
CA PHE A 122 -25.15 10.52 -4.71
C PHE A 122 -26.51 10.42 -5.41
N GLU A 123 -27.58 10.90 -4.76
CA GLU A 123 -28.94 10.98 -5.32
C GLU A 123 -29.03 12.04 -6.43
N ASP A 124 -28.11 12.99 -6.44
CA ASP A 124 -27.98 14.01 -7.47
C ASP A 124 -27.29 13.52 -8.76
N GLU A 125 -27.16 12.21 -8.93
CA GLU A 125 -26.42 11.60 -10.06
C GLU A 125 -26.83 12.16 -11.43
N LYS A 126 -28.11 12.48 -11.62
CA LYS A 126 -28.65 13.02 -12.87
C LYS A 126 -28.16 14.43 -13.20
N LYS A 127 -27.64 15.17 -12.22
CA LYS A 127 -27.05 16.51 -12.41
C LYS A 127 -25.64 16.45 -13.02
N SER A 128 -25.01 15.28 -13.07
CA SER A 128 -23.71 15.07 -13.70
C SER A 128 -23.77 14.01 -14.79
N LYS A 129 -23.14 14.31 -15.94
CA LYS A 129 -23.01 13.32 -17.03
C LYS A 129 -22.07 12.15 -16.69
N LYS A 130 -21.21 12.31 -15.67
CA LYS A 130 -20.16 11.35 -15.32
C LYS A 130 -20.50 10.49 -14.11
N LEU A 131 -21.20 11.05 -13.12
CA LEU A 131 -21.49 10.37 -11.87
C LEU A 131 -22.24 9.04 -12.03
N PRO A 132 -23.27 8.93 -12.91
CA PRO A 132 -23.95 7.66 -13.15
C PRO A 132 -23.01 6.55 -13.62
N ASN A 133 -22.06 6.87 -14.51
CA ASN A 133 -21.09 5.91 -15.02
C ASN A 133 -20.14 5.45 -13.91
N TYR A 134 -19.70 6.35 -13.03
CA TYR A 134 -18.86 5.97 -11.90
C TYR A 134 -19.59 5.11 -10.87
N ILE A 135 -20.89 5.38 -10.63
CA ILE A 135 -21.75 4.54 -9.78
C ILE A 135 -21.90 3.14 -10.38
N LEU A 136 -22.07 3.05 -11.70
CA LEU A 136 -22.14 1.76 -12.40
C LEU A 136 -20.82 0.98 -12.22
N LEU A 137 -19.67 1.62 -12.45
CA LEU A 137 -18.36 1.00 -12.24
C LEU A 137 -18.17 0.53 -10.79
N MET A 138 -18.61 1.31 -9.80
CA MET A 138 -18.58 0.86 -8.39
C MET A 138 -19.38 -0.43 -8.18
N LYS A 139 -20.55 -0.56 -8.81
CA LYS A 139 -21.37 -1.76 -8.73
C LYS A 139 -20.71 -2.96 -9.42
N GLU A 140 -20.07 -2.74 -10.56
CA GLU A 140 -19.28 -3.77 -11.27
C GLU A 140 -18.14 -4.30 -10.42
N TYR A 141 -17.34 -3.42 -9.82
CA TYR A 141 -16.30 -3.82 -8.86
C TYR A 141 -16.86 -4.61 -7.68
N LYS A 142 -18.02 -4.23 -7.17
CA LYS A 142 -18.70 -4.99 -6.11
C LYS A 142 -19.04 -6.41 -6.55
N ILE A 143 -19.55 -6.60 -7.76
CA ILE A 143 -19.91 -7.92 -8.29
C ILE A 143 -18.66 -8.78 -8.49
N GLU A 144 -17.63 -8.21 -9.10
CA GLU A 144 -16.39 -8.92 -9.42
C GLU A 144 -15.61 -9.36 -8.17
N TYR A 145 -15.54 -8.48 -7.15
CA TYR A 145 -14.77 -8.71 -5.91
C TYR A 145 -15.65 -9.00 -4.70
N ASN A 146 -16.82 -9.62 -4.93
CA ASN A 146 -17.94 -9.77 -3.99
C ASN A 146 -17.65 -10.57 -2.71
N THR A 147 -16.53 -11.22 -2.57
CA THR A 147 -16.32 -12.16 -1.47
C THR A 147 -16.12 -11.51 -0.10
N GLU A 148 -15.86 -10.19 -0.04
CA GLU A 148 -15.52 -9.54 1.24
C GLU A 148 -16.06 -8.11 1.45
N MET A 149 -17.03 -7.66 0.62
CA MET A 149 -17.73 -6.40 0.88
C MET A 149 -19.11 -6.69 1.51
N PRO A 150 -19.17 -6.98 2.81
CA PRO A 150 -20.39 -7.56 3.42
C PRO A 150 -21.50 -6.54 3.65
N TYR A 151 -21.26 -5.24 3.44
CA TYR A 151 -22.12 -4.21 3.98
C TYR A 151 -23.09 -3.61 2.96
N TRP A 152 -22.76 -3.59 1.67
CA TRP A 152 -23.69 -3.03 0.68
C TRP A 152 -24.49 -4.12 -0.03
N LYS A 153 -25.83 -3.90 -0.11
CA LYS A 153 -26.77 -4.74 -0.87
C LYS A 153 -27.47 -3.90 -1.91
N ASP A 154 -27.96 -4.52 -2.98
CA ASP A 154 -28.76 -3.82 -3.97
C ASP A 154 -29.98 -3.15 -3.31
N GLY A 155 -30.16 -1.86 -3.61
CA GLY A 155 -31.18 -1.02 -3.00
C GLY A 155 -30.72 -0.20 -1.79
N GLU A 156 -29.51 -0.46 -1.25
CA GLU A 156 -28.95 0.38 -0.20
C GLU A 156 -28.30 1.67 -0.77
N PRO A 157 -28.14 2.72 0.06
CA PRO A 157 -27.54 3.98 -0.37
C PRO A 157 -26.18 3.79 -1.04
N ILE A 158 -25.97 4.45 -2.17
CA ILE A 158 -24.68 4.41 -2.93
C ILE A 158 -23.50 4.86 -2.07
N ARG A 159 -23.73 5.75 -1.11
CA ARG A 159 -22.72 6.14 -0.12
C ARG A 159 -22.10 4.94 0.61
N LEU A 160 -22.86 3.90 0.94
CA LEU A 160 -22.33 2.71 1.59
C LEU A 160 -21.40 1.93 0.66
N LEU A 161 -21.78 1.81 -0.62
CA LEU A 161 -20.92 1.20 -1.64
C LEU A 161 -19.61 1.96 -1.81
N PHE A 162 -19.67 3.29 -1.91
CA PHE A 162 -18.47 4.14 -1.95
C PHE A 162 -17.58 3.92 -0.73
N LYS A 163 -18.17 3.87 0.45
CA LYS A 163 -17.45 3.63 1.71
C LYS A 163 -16.79 2.26 1.74
N ASP A 164 -17.43 1.22 1.23
CA ASP A 164 -16.88 -0.12 1.16
C ASP A 164 -15.67 -0.19 0.22
N ILE A 165 -15.79 0.36 -1.00
CA ILE A 165 -14.67 0.42 -1.97
C ILE A 165 -13.51 1.25 -1.40
N TRP A 166 -13.81 2.41 -0.83
CA TRP A 166 -12.79 3.25 -0.19
C TRP A 166 -12.05 2.51 0.93
N ARG A 167 -12.77 1.74 1.75
CA ARG A 167 -12.16 0.93 2.80
C ARG A 167 -11.26 -0.15 2.25
N VAL A 168 -11.68 -0.86 1.20
CA VAL A 168 -10.85 -1.88 0.53
C VAL A 168 -9.56 -1.28 0.01
N CYS A 169 -9.62 -0.14 -0.68
CA CYS A 169 -8.43 0.57 -1.18
C CYS A 169 -7.49 0.98 -0.03
N LEU A 170 -8.04 1.50 1.06
CA LEU A 170 -7.26 1.94 2.20
C LEU A 170 -6.56 0.76 2.92
N GLU A 171 -7.28 -0.34 3.10
CA GLU A 171 -6.74 -1.58 3.67
C GLU A 171 -5.62 -2.15 2.80
N ALA A 172 -5.86 -2.25 1.50
CA ALA A 172 -4.86 -2.73 0.55
C ALA A 172 -3.57 -1.91 0.63
N LEU A 173 -3.66 -0.57 0.55
CA LEU A 173 -2.50 0.31 0.64
C LEU A 173 -1.73 0.14 1.96
N ARG A 174 -2.42 -0.07 3.08
CA ARG A 174 -1.79 -0.30 4.39
C ARG A 174 -1.06 -1.65 4.45
N ILE A 175 -1.66 -2.69 3.90
CA ILE A 175 -1.06 -4.02 3.82
C ILE A 175 0.23 -3.94 2.98
N TYR A 176 0.16 -3.34 1.80
CA TYR A 176 1.34 -3.20 0.94
C TYR A 176 2.41 -2.29 1.54
N GLU A 177 2.03 -1.21 2.25
CA GLU A 177 2.98 -0.40 3.02
C GLU A 177 3.74 -1.25 4.06
N GLY A 178 3.01 -2.08 4.81
CA GLY A 178 3.57 -2.99 5.81
C GLY A 178 4.55 -4.00 5.18
N ASN A 179 4.15 -4.61 4.08
CA ASN A 179 4.94 -5.58 3.35
C ASN A 179 6.27 -4.99 2.83
N ILE A 180 6.23 -3.78 2.28
CA ILE A 180 7.43 -3.08 1.82
C ILE A 180 8.39 -2.83 2.99
N LYS A 181 7.88 -2.38 4.13
CA LYS A 181 8.69 -2.13 5.33
C LYS A 181 9.37 -3.41 5.82
N LEU A 182 8.64 -4.52 5.88
CA LEU A 182 9.19 -5.83 6.27
C LEU A 182 10.27 -6.29 5.29
N PHE A 183 10.01 -6.20 3.99
CA PHE A 183 10.97 -6.55 2.95
C PHE A 183 12.28 -5.76 3.07
N ARG A 184 12.19 -4.45 3.31
CA ARG A 184 13.36 -3.61 3.54
C ARG A 184 14.16 -4.04 4.77
N GLN A 185 13.49 -4.27 5.90
CA GLN A 185 14.14 -4.72 7.12
C GLN A 185 14.88 -6.06 6.92
N GLU A 186 14.28 -6.99 6.18
CA GLU A 186 14.92 -8.26 5.87
C GLU A 186 16.12 -8.10 4.92
N THR A 187 16.01 -7.22 3.93
CA THR A 187 17.09 -6.92 3.00
C THR A 187 18.28 -6.29 3.75
N GLU A 188 18.03 -5.28 4.58
CA GLU A 188 19.05 -4.64 5.41
C GLU A 188 19.72 -5.66 6.35
N LYS A 189 18.95 -6.56 6.98
CA LYS A 189 19.53 -7.64 7.80
C LYS A 189 20.41 -8.57 6.99
N ARG A 190 20.01 -8.97 5.78
CA ARG A 190 20.81 -9.84 4.90
C ARG A 190 22.10 -9.15 4.47
N GLU A 191 22.04 -7.90 4.08
CA GLU A 191 23.23 -7.09 3.73
C GLU A 191 24.19 -6.97 4.90
N TYR A 192 23.68 -6.69 6.09
CA TYR A 192 24.48 -6.62 7.31
C TYR A 192 25.15 -7.97 7.65
N ILE A 193 24.43 -9.07 7.55
CA ILE A 193 24.99 -10.44 7.75
C ILE A 193 26.07 -10.73 6.72
N ASN A 194 25.86 -10.38 5.44
CA ASN A 194 26.86 -10.58 4.40
C ASN A 194 28.11 -9.71 4.64
N TYR A 195 27.92 -8.48 5.09
CA TYR A 195 29.04 -7.62 5.52
C TYR A 195 29.83 -8.23 6.67
N LEU A 196 29.16 -8.73 7.71
CA LEU A 196 29.85 -9.40 8.83
C LEU A 196 30.61 -10.66 8.39
N LYS A 197 30.06 -11.45 7.47
CA LYS A 197 30.74 -12.60 6.90
C LYS A 197 32.00 -12.20 6.13
N SER A 198 31.92 -11.16 5.28
CA SER A 198 33.09 -10.67 4.56
C SER A 198 34.18 -10.15 5.49
N LEU A 199 33.80 -9.44 6.55
CA LEU A 199 34.71 -8.96 7.57
C LEU A 199 35.40 -10.11 8.32
N SER A 200 34.66 -11.17 8.66
CA SER A 200 35.23 -12.35 9.34
C SER A 200 36.26 -13.07 8.47
N ILE A 201 36.02 -13.21 7.18
CA ILE A 201 36.97 -13.80 6.22
C ILE A 201 38.26 -12.95 6.16
N GLU A 202 38.09 -11.63 6.02
CA GLU A 202 39.28 -10.71 5.96
C GLU A 202 40.14 -10.77 7.25
N LEU A 203 39.51 -10.86 8.41
CA LEU A 203 40.19 -11.01 9.69
C LEU A 203 40.95 -12.34 9.80
N GLU A 204 40.32 -13.41 9.31
CA GLU A 204 40.96 -14.75 9.32
C GLU A 204 42.17 -14.81 8.36
N GLU A 205 42.05 -14.22 7.17
CA GLU A 205 43.18 -14.07 6.24
C GLU A 205 44.33 -13.26 6.84
N LYS A 206 44.04 -12.14 7.50
CA LYS A 206 45.05 -11.34 8.20
C LYS A 206 45.76 -12.15 9.30
N ARG A 207 45.00 -12.88 10.11
CA ARG A 207 45.55 -13.74 11.17
C ARG A 207 46.46 -14.82 10.58
N ASN A 208 46.03 -15.48 9.52
CA ASN A 208 46.79 -16.53 8.85
C ASN A 208 48.11 -15.97 8.22
N MET A 209 48.07 -14.77 7.68
CA MET A 209 49.24 -14.09 7.15
C MET A 209 50.24 -13.73 8.27
N GLU A 210 49.78 -13.23 9.41
CA GLU A 210 50.64 -12.94 10.55
C GLU A 210 51.29 -14.21 11.12
N GLU A 211 50.54 -15.28 11.19
CA GLU A 211 51.05 -16.56 11.68
C GLU A 211 52.14 -17.13 10.73
N LYS A 212 51.93 -17.06 9.40
CA LYS A 212 52.94 -17.42 8.41
C LYS A 212 54.23 -16.57 8.57
N LYS A 213 54.08 -15.25 8.76
CA LYS A 213 55.23 -14.34 9.00
C LYS A 213 55.99 -14.74 10.28
N ARG A 214 55.29 -15.11 11.35
CA ARG A 214 55.92 -15.57 12.61
C ARG A 214 56.69 -16.88 12.43
N VAL A 215 56.15 -17.85 11.67
CA VAL A 215 56.80 -19.12 11.35
C VAL A 215 58.05 -18.90 10.51
N ILE A 216 57.99 -18.08 9.47
CA ILE A 216 59.14 -17.76 8.60
C ILE A 216 60.25 -17.10 9.43
N LYS A 217 59.91 -16.15 10.30
CA LYS A 217 60.87 -15.47 11.17
C LYS A 217 61.57 -16.46 12.14
N LYS A 218 60.84 -17.43 12.70
CA LYS A 218 61.44 -18.47 13.54
C LYS A 218 62.41 -19.39 12.79
N LEU A 219 62.08 -19.75 11.53
CA LEU A 219 62.92 -20.61 10.71
C LEU A 219 64.18 -19.93 10.22
N THR A 220 64.17 -18.60 10.00
CA THR A 220 65.35 -17.82 9.65
C THR A 220 66.31 -17.62 10.85
N THR A 221 65.80 -17.42 12.03
CA THR A 221 66.64 -17.26 13.25
C THR A 221 67.28 -18.58 13.76
N GLN A 222 66.83 -19.75 13.28
CA GLN A 222 67.48 -21.04 13.62
C GLN A 222 68.59 -21.45 12.68
N LYS A 223 68.84 -20.72 11.61
CA LYS A 223 69.91 -21.00 10.62
C LYS A 223 71.19 -20.14 10.78
N GLU A 224 71.09 -19.19 11.70
CA GLU A 224 72.28 -18.44 12.20
C GLU A 224 72.86 -19.13 13.46
#